data_941443891746c189645d2eba1bd7fb91
#
_entry.id   941443891746c189645d2eba1bd7fb91
#
_cell.length_a   1.000
_cell.length_b   1.000
_cell.length_c   1.000
_cell.angle_alpha   90.00
_cell.angle_beta   90.00
_cell.angle_gamma   90.00
#
_symmetry.space_group_name_H-M   'P 1'
#
loop_
_entity.id
_entity.type
_entity.pdbx_description
1 polymer ?
#
loop_
_entity_poly.entity_id
_entity_poly.type
_entity_poly.pdbx_seq_one_letter_code
_entity_poly.pdbx_strand_id
1 'polypeptide(L)'
;LSSVVADMPAGVPGAWENSAFLMGIAFMSGAAMTLRAGAHIRVSVLLAQVPPAAKRVLEIIACLLGLWLTGFLAWSLGWFTWASYSRGQTSISSDTPLWIPEAAITFGAFLLALQMFARLLQAFYRLPVELPHLKAGATE
;
A
#
# COMPACT_ATOMS: atom_id res chain seq x y z
N LEU A 1 19.00 -22.93 -33.18
CA LEU A 1 18.48 -21.92 -32.21
C LEU A 1 17.00 -22.09 -31.89
N SER A 2 16.18 -22.51 -32.85
CA SER A 2 14.73 -22.73 -32.62
C SER A 2 14.44 -23.96 -31.73
N SER A 3 15.29 -24.97 -31.74
CA SER A 3 15.14 -26.15 -30.89
C SER A 3 15.49 -25.91 -29.42
N VAL A 4 16.38 -24.99 -29.16
CA VAL A 4 16.77 -24.61 -27.78
C VAL A 4 15.64 -23.83 -27.08
N VAL A 5 14.85 -23.04 -27.83
CA VAL A 5 13.71 -22.32 -27.30
C VAL A 5 12.52 -23.25 -27.01
N ALA A 6 12.39 -24.33 -27.74
CA ALA A 6 11.33 -25.33 -27.55
C ALA A 6 11.56 -26.23 -26.31
N ASP A 7 12.81 -26.38 -25.87
CA ASP A 7 13.21 -27.18 -24.70
C ASP A 7 13.33 -26.38 -23.40
N MET A 8 13.04 -25.07 -23.43
CA MET A 8 12.88 -24.33 -22.17
C MET A 8 11.66 -24.92 -21.44
N PRO A 9 11.85 -25.43 -20.20
CA PRO A 9 10.71 -25.87 -19.41
C PRO A 9 9.73 -24.69 -19.37
N ALA A 10 8.54 -24.92 -19.89
CA ALA A 10 7.45 -23.95 -19.80
C ALA A 10 7.43 -23.50 -18.34
N GLY A 11 7.76 -22.25 -18.10
CA GLY A 11 7.84 -21.69 -16.73
C GLY A 11 6.59 -22.11 -15.97
N VAL A 12 6.74 -22.36 -14.68
CA VAL A 12 5.64 -22.81 -13.81
C VAL A 12 4.37 -22.06 -14.20
N PRO A 13 3.28 -22.76 -14.60
CA PRO A 13 2.06 -22.11 -15.03
C PRO A 13 1.61 -21.09 -13.96
N GLY A 14 1.44 -19.82 -14.34
CA GLY A 14 1.08 -18.77 -13.42
C GLY A 14 2.21 -18.17 -12.58
N ALA A 15 3.48 -18.52 -12.79
CA ALA A 15 4.59 -17.97 -12.03
C ALA A 15 4.67 -16.44 -12.14
N TRP A 16 4.46 -15.89 -13.32
CA TRP A 16 4.45 -14.44 -13.56
C TRP A 16 3.25 -13.76 -12.88
N GLU A 17 2.10 -14.40 -12.86
CA GLU A 17 0.88 -13.91 -12.23
C GLU A 17 1.00 -13.92 -10.70
N ASN A 18 1.48 -15.03 -10.13
CA ASN A 18 1.77 -15.14 -8.71
C ASN A 18 2.84 -14.12 -8.26
N SER A 19 3.85 -13.90 -9.09
CA SER A 19 4.88 -12.87 -8.81
C SER A 19 4.27 -11.47 -8.77
N ALA A 20 3.35 -11.15 -9.67
CA ALA A 20 2.66 -9.86 -9.68
C ALA A 20 1.79 -9.68 -8.43
N PHE A 21 1.08 -10.71 -7.99
CA PHE A 21 0.28 -10.66 -6.76
C PHE A 21 1.15 -10.51 -5.51
N LEU A 22 2.23 -11.27 -5.41
CA LEU A 22 3.18 -11.16 -4.30
C LEU A 22 3.83 -9.77 -4.25
N MET A 23 4.15 -9.21 -5.40
CA MET A 23 4.68 -7.86 -5.51
C MET A 23 3.65 -6.82 -5.04
N GLY A 24 2.38 -6.97 -5.41
CA GLY A 24 1.29 -6.10 -4.95
C GLY A 24 1.10 -6.16 -3.43
N ILE A 25 1.12 -7.36 -2.85
CA ILE A 25 1.01 -7.58 -1.40
C ILE A 25 2.21 -6.94 -0.68
N ALA A 26 3.42 -7.18 -1.18
CA ALA A 26 4.64 -6.61 -0.62
C ALA A 26 4.64 -5.08 -0.70
N PHE A 27 4.20 -4.52 -1.83
CA PHE A 27 4.09 -3.07 -2.01
C PHE A 27 3.10 -2.45 -1.02
N MET A 28 1.89 -3.00 -0.88
CA MET A 28 0.89 -2.48 0.04
C MET A 28 1.33 -2.59 1.50
N SER A 29 1.94 -3.71 1.87
CA SER A 29 2.48 -3.91 3.21
C SER A 29 3.65 -2.97 3.50
N GLY A 30 4.55 -2.80 2.53
CA GLY A 30 5.67 -1.87 2.61
C GLY A 30 5.21 -0.41 2.69
N ALA A 31 4.21 -0.01 1.93
CA ALA A 31 3.63 1.33 1.98
C ALA A 31 3.04 1.65 3.36
N ALA A 32 2.35 0.68 3.98
CA ALA A 32 1.82 0.81 5.33
C ALA A 32 2.93 0.99 6.37
N MET A 33 4.00 0.20 6.28
CA MET A 33 5.19 0.32 7.16
C MET A 33 5.91 1.65 6.96
N THR A 34 6.11 2.06 5.72
CA THR A 34 6.77 3.33 5.35
C THR A 34 5.98 4.53 5.88
N LEU A 35 4.67 4.47 5.79
CA LEU A 35 3.80 5.51 6.34
C LEU A 35 3.94 5.59 7.87
N ARG A 36 4.00 4.45 8.54
CA ARG A 36 4.19 4.37 9.99
C ARG A 36 5.53 4.92 10.43
N ALA A 37 6.59 4.65 9.67
CA ALA A 37 7.94 5.16 9.93
C ALA A 37 8.08 6.67 9.65
N GLY A 38 7.09 7.33 9.05
CA GLY A 38 7.18 8.73 8.64
C GLY A 38 8.07 8.96 7.42
N ALA A 39 8.46 7.89 6.74
CA ALA A 39 9.39 7.92 5.62
C ALA A 39 8.73 8.20 4.26
N HIS A 40 7.41 8.39 4.20
CA HIS A 40 6.82 8.97 3.01
C HIS A 40 7.47 10.33 2.78
N ILE A 41 8.01 10.51 1.57
CA ILE A 41 8.64 11.76 1.14
C ILE A 41 7.59 12.86 1.30
N ARG A 42 7.50 13.32 2.51
CA ARG A 42 6.89 14.61 2.76
C ARG A 42 7.82 15.62 2.12
N VAL A 43 7.26 16.61 1.57
CA VAL A 43 7.99 17.78 1.15
C VAL A 43 8.54 18.45 2.40
N SER A 44 9.43 17.73 3.11
CA SER A 44 10.06 18.18 4.36
C SER A 44 10.80 19.49 4.14
N VAL A 45 11.34 19.70 2.95
CA VAL A 45 11.96 20.94 2.51
C VAL A 45 10.94 22.08 2.45
N LEU A 46 9.73 21.82 1.95
CA LEU A 46 8.65 22.80 1.92
C LEU A 46 8.12 23.10 3.33
N LEU A 47 8.00 22.07 4.16
CA LEU A 47 7.55 22.18 5.53
C LEU A 47 8.56 22.91 6.44
N ALA A 48 9.85 22.86 6.12
CA ALA A 48 10.90 23.59 6.85
C ALA A 48 10.83 25.11 6.66
N GLN A 49 10.25 25.58 5.57
CA GLN A 49 10.15 27.02 5.24
C GLN A 49 8.84 27.68 5.69
N VAL A 50 7.92 26.91 6.27
CA VAL A 50 6.57 27.36 6.62
C VAL A 50 6.47 27.58 8.13
N PRO A 51 5.76 28.63 8.63
CA PRO A 51 5.54 28.85 10.05
C PRO A 51 4.78 27.68 10.71
N PRO A 52 4.98 27.41 12.01
CA PRO A 52 4.45 26.21 12.68
C PRO A 52 2.93 26.08 12.62
N ALA A 53 2.17 27.17 12.56
CA ALA A 53 0.71 27.14 12.41
C ALA A 53 0.27 26.63 11.04
N ALA A 54 0.90 27.12 9.96
CA ALA A 54 0.62 26.70 8.59
C ALA A 54 1.09 25.26 8.34
N LYS A 55 2.19 24.85 8.97
CA LYS A 55 2.69 23.48 8.93
C LYS A 55 1.63 22.47 9.39
N ARG A 56 0.95 22.78 10.49
CA ARG A 56 -0.11 21.92 11.03
C ARG A 56 -1.32 21.84 10.12
N VAL A 57 -1.76 22.94 9.55
CA VAL A 57 -2.89 22.97 8.61
C VAL A 57 -2.56 22.14 7.37
N LEU A 58 -1.36 22.29 6.81
CA LEU A 58 -0.89 21.50 5.68
C LEU A 58 -0.84 20.00 5.99
N GLU A 59 -0.40 19.66 7.20
CA GLU A 59 -0.36 18.26 7.64
C GLU A 59 -1.76 17.64 7.75
N ILE A 60 -2.71 18.36 8.32
CA ILE A 60 -4.11 17.92 8.41
C ILE A 60 -4.70 17.74 7.01
N ILE A 61 -4.49 18.68 6.10
CA ILE A 61 -4.97 18.60 4.71
C ILE A 61 -4.35 17.39 4.00
N ALA A 62 -3.04 17.19 4.14
CA ALA A 62 -2.35 16.04 3.55
C ALA A 62 -2.87 14.71 4.10
N CYS A 63 -3.12 14.62 5.41
CA CYS A 63 -3.70 13.43 6.03
C CYS A 63 -5.14 13.18 5.58
N LEU A 64 -5.95 14.22 5.41
CA LEU A 64 -7.32 14.10 4.90
C LEU A 64 -7.33 13.60 3.45
N LEU A 65 -6.51 14.20 2.58
CA LEU A 65 -6.39 13.75 1.19
C LEU A 65 -5.87 12.31 1.11
N GLY A 66 -4.86 11.97 1.91
CA GLY A 66 -4.32 10.62 1.99
C GLY A 66 -5.34 9.61 2.49
N LEU A 67 -6.12 9.96 3.52
CA LEU A 67 -7.20 9.11 4.02
C LEU A 67 -8.31 8.92 2.99
N TRP A 68 -8.68 9.97 2.30
CA TRP A 68 -9.69 9.90 1.24
C TRP A 68 -9.24 8.97 0.10
N LEU A 69 -8.00 9.14 -0.37
CA LEU A 69 -7.44 8.30 -1.43
C LEU A 69 -7.30 6.84 -1.00
N THR A 70 -6.73 6.58 0.18
CA THR A 70 -6.54 5.21 0.66
C THR A 70 -7.85 4.54 1.05
N GLY A 71 -8.80 5.28 1.57
CA GLY A 71 -10.16 4.81 1.84
C GLY A 71 -10.91 4.44 0.56
N PHE A 72 -10.83 5.29 -0.46
CA PHE A 72 -11.40 5.00 -1.77
C PHE A 72 -10.75 3.76 -2.42
N LEU A 73 -9.43 3.64 -2.32
CA LEU A 73 -8.69 2.49 -2.82
C LEU A 73 -9.12 1.20 -2.11
N ALA A 74 -9.18 1.21 -0.79
CA ALA A 74 -9.61 0.05 0.01
C ALA A 74 -11.05 -0.36 -0.32
N TRP A 75 -11.93 0.61 -0.49
CA TRP A 75 -13.32 0.35 -0.90
C TRP A 75 -13.41 -0.27 -2.30
N SER A 76 -12.71 0.31 -3.28
CA SER A 76 -12.68 -0.20 -4.66
C SER A 76 -12.12 -1.61 -4.73
N LEU A 77 -11.01 -1.88 -4.05
CA LEU A 77 -10.41 -3.21 -3.98
C LEU A 77 -11.31 -4.22 -3.27
N GLY A 78 -11.98 -3.81 -2.20
CA GLY A 78 -12.95 -4.65 -1.49
C GLY A 78 -14.13 -5.04 -2.37
N TRP A 79 -14.67 -4.08 -3.11
CA TRP A 79 -15.75 -4.35 -4.07
C TRP A 79 -15.29 -5.27 -5.21
N PHE A 80 -14.07 -5.06 -5.71
CA PHE A 80 -13.49 -5.89 -6.75
C PHE A 80 -13.27 -7.33 -6.27
N THR A 81 -12.71 -7.51 -5.09
CA THR A 81 -12.53 -8.83 -4.46
C THR A 81 -13.86 -9.55 -4.26
N TRP A 82 -14.88 -8.82 -3.79
CA TRP A 82 -16.23 -9.38 -3.64
C TRP A 82 -16.83 -9.81 -4.97
N ALA A 83 -16.66 -9.02 -6.02
CA ALA A 83 -17.12 -9.34 -7.37
C ALA A 83 -16.41 -10.57 -7.93
N SER A 84 -15.10 -10.70 -7.70
CA SER A 84 -14.32 -11.88 -8.11
C SER A 84 -14.79 -13.14 -7.38
N TYR A 85 -15.06 -13.03 -6.08
CA TYR A 85 -15.59 -14.12 -5.28
C TYR A 85 -16.98 -14.57 -5.77
N SER A 86 -17.91 -13.62 -5.97
CA SER A 86 -19.29 -13.92 -6.38
C SER A 86 -19.41 -14.49 -7.79
N ARG A 87 -18.45 -14.14 -8.67
CA ARG A 87 -18.39 -14.64 -10.05
C ARG A 87 -17.60 -15.95 -10.20
N GLY A 88 -16.94 -16.40 -9.12
CA GLY A 88 -16.08 -17.58 -9.15
C GLY A 88 -14.92 -17.45 -10.13
N GLN A 89 -14.34 -16.26 -10.26
CA GLN A 89 -13.23 -16.02 -11.19
C GLN A 89 -11.99 -16.79 -10.75
N THR A 90 -11.43 -17.52 -11.69
CA THR A 90 -10.17 -18.25 -11.53
C THR A 90 -9.10 -17.66 -12.43
N SER A 91 -7.84 -17.83 -12.03
CA SER A 91 -6.69 -17.47 -12.86
C SER A 91 -6.67 -18.28 -14.14
N ILE A 92 -6.35 -17.64 -15.26
CA ILE A 92 -6.27 -18.26 -16.60
C ILE A 92 -5.12 -19.27 -16.65
N SER A 93 -4.10 -19.11 -15.84
CA SER A 93 -2.86 -19.87 -15.92
C SER A 93 -2.68 -20.95 -14.84
N SER A 94 -3.42 -20.88 -13.73
CA SER A 94 -3.20 -21.77 -12.57
C SER A 94 -4.47 -22.30 -11.91
N ASP A 95 -5.65 -22.03 -12.47
CA ASP A 95 -6.96 -22.41 -11.89
C ASP A 95 -7.16 -21.98 -10.42
N THR A 96 -6.27 -21.13 -9.91
CA THR A 96 -6.35 -20.59 -8.54
C THR A 96 -7.46 -19.56 -8.45
N PRO A 97 -8.29 -19.57 -7.41
CA PRO A 97 -9.32 -18.55 -7.23
C PRO A 97 -8.67 -17.17 -7.01
N LEU A 98 -9.01 -16.21 -7.87
CA LEU A 98 -8.43 -14.85 -7.87
C LEU A 98 -8.73 -14.05 -6.61
N TRP A 99 -9.81 -14.35 -5.92
CA TRP A 99 -10.21 -13.61 -4.72
C TRP A 99 -9.20 -13.72 -3.56
N ILE A 100 -8.37 -14.78 -3.52
CA ILE A 100 -7.38 -14.98 -2.45
C ILE A 100 -6.28 -13.93 -2.48
N PRO A 101 -5.51 -13.74 -3.58
CA PRO A 101 -4.51 -12.67 -3.66
C PRO A 101 -5.13 -11.28 -3.65
N GLU A 102 -6.30 -11.10 -4.23
CA GLU A 102 -7.03 -9.83 -4.20
C GLU A 102 -7.45 -9.45 -2.77
N ALA A 103 -7.91 -10.42 -1.96
CA ALA A 103 -8.22 -10.21 -0.56
C ALA A 103 -6.99 -9.79 0.25
N ALA A 104 -5.83 -10.37 -0.02
CA ALA A 104 -4.58 -9.99 0.65
C ALA A 104 -4.16 -8.56 0.32
N ILE A 105 -4.28 -8.13 -0.94
CA ILE A 105 -4.00 -6.76 -1.38
C ILE A 105 -5.02 -5.79 -0.76
N THR A 106 -6.29 -6.16 -0.74
CA THR A 106 -7.37 -5.37 -0.11
C THR A 106 -7.12 -5.17 1.38
N PHE A 107 -6.69 -6.22 2.06
CA PHE A 107 -6.32 -6.14 3.49
C PHE A 107 -5.15 -5.18 3.72
N GLY A 108 -4.12 -5.21 2.87
CA GLY A 108 -3.01 -4.26 2.90
C GLY A 108 -3.47 -2.81 2.70
N ALA A 109 -4.37 -2.58 1.75
CA ALA A 109 -4.97 -1.25 1.51
C ALA A 109 -5.82 -0.77 2.70
N PHE A 110 -6.55 -1.67 3.33
CA PHE A 110 -7.31 -1.37 4.55
C PHE A 110 -6.39 -0.97 5.72
N LEU A 111 -5.29 -1.70 5.92
CA LEU A 111 -4.29 -1.33 6.92
C LEU A 111 -3.68 0.04 6.66
N LEU A 112 -3.42 0.35 5.39
CA LEU A 112 -2.90 1.66 4.98
C LEU A 112 -3.90 2.78 5.30
N ALA A 113 -5.18 2.58 5.00
CA ALA A 113 -6.24 3.53 5.32
C ALA A 113 -6.39 3.72 6.85
N LEU A 114 -6.32 2.64 7.62
CA LEU A 114 -6.36 2.68 9.08
C LEU A 114 -5.18 3.47 9.67
N GLN A 115 -3.99 3.32 9.11
CA GLN A 115 -2.82 4.08 9.54
C GLN A 115 -2.91 5.56 9.18
N MET A 116 -3.49 5.89 8.01
CA MET A 116 -3.77 7.28 7.66
C MET A 116 -4.79 7.91 8.61
N PHE A 117 -5.80 7.17 8.99
CA PHE A 117 -6.76 7.61 10.00
C PHE A 117 -6.10 7.86 11.36
N ALA A 118 -5.26 6.94 11.82
CA ALA A 118 -4.51 7.10 13.06
C ALA A 118 -3.61 8.35 13.02
N ARG A 119 -2.97 8.63 11.90
CA ARG A 119 -2.18 9.86 11.71
C ARG A 119 -3.02 11.12 11.77
N LEU A 120 -4.19 11.10 11.16
CA LEU A 120 -5.11 12.24 11.23
C LEU A 120 -5.49 12.53 12.68
N LEU A 121 -5.82 11.51 13.46
CA LEU A 121 -6.11 11.65 14.89
C LEU A 121 -4.90 12.20 15.67
N GLN A 122 -3.70 11.71 15.40
CA GLN A 122 -2.47 12.22 16.02
C GLN A 122 -2.23 13.71 15.70
N ALA A 123 -2.49 14.12 14.46
CA ALA A 123 -2.38 15.51 14.04
C ALA A 123 -3.40 16.40 14.77
N PHE A 124 -4.61 15.91 15.00
CA PHE A 124 -5.66 16.62 15.75
C PHE A 124 -5.31 16.76 17.25
N TYR A 125 -4.85 15.67 17.88
CA TYR A 125 -4.58 15.63 19.32
C TYR A 125 -3.19 16.14 19.71
N ARG A 126 -2.41 16.72 18.79
CA ARG A 126 -1.03 17.19 18.98
C ARG A 126 -0.07 16.11 19.49
N LEU A 127 -0.38 14.85 19.23
CA LEU A 127 0.52 13.76 19.57
C LEU A 127 1.70 13.69 18.59
N PRO A 128 2.87 13.12 19.00
CA PRO A 128 3.99 12.95 18.09
C PRO A 128 3.60 12.05 16.93
N VAL A 129 3.72 12.57 15.71
CA VAL A 129 3.33 11.90 14.47
C VAL A 129 4.37 10.85 14.04
N GLU A 130 5.58 10.92 14.56
CA GLU A 130 6.70 10.08 14.20
C GLU A 130 7.31 9.43 15.43
N LEU A 131 7.62 8.14 15.29
CA LEU A 131 8.33 7.41 16.34
C LEU A 131 9.83 7.74 16.28
N PRO A 132 10.42 8.39 17.32
CA PRO A 132 11.78 8.90 17.28
C PRO A 132 12.85 7.81 17.04
N HIS A 133 12.58 6.60 17.50
CA HIS A 133 13.50 5.47 17.39
C HIS A 133 13.58 4.86 15.97
N LEU A 134 12.61 5.17 15.09
CA LEU A 134 12.68 4.74 13.69
C LEU A 134 13.46 5.73 12.80
N LYS A 135 13.62 6.98 13.26
CA LYS A 135 14.46 7.97 12.57
C LYS A 135 15.96 7.72 12.75
N ALA A 136 16.35 7.16 13.88
CA ALA A 136 17.76 6.92 14.17
C ALA A 136 18.42 5.92 13.23
N GLY A 137 17.66 4.98 12.67
CA GLY A 137 18.16 3.99 11.70
C GLY A 137 18.25 4.46 10.25
N ALA A 138 17.74 5.66 9.94
CA ALA A 138 17.72 6.19 8.56
C ALA A 138 18.83 7.22 8.27
N THR A 139 19.66 7.53 9.27
CA THR A 139 20.73 8.56 9.18
C THR A 139 22.15 7.97 9.29
N GLU A 140 22.31 6.65 9.35
CA GLU A 140 23.62 5.97 9.29
C GLU A 140 23.92 5.43 7.91
#